data_bc5738ae66464b90f7848546eda20bd5
#
_entry.id   bc5738ae66464b90f7848546eda20bd5
#
_cell.length_a   1.000
_cell.length_b   1.000
_cell.length_c   1.000
_cell.angle_alpha   90.00
_cell.angle_beta   90.00
_cell.angle_gamma   90.00
#
_symmetry.space_group_name_H-M   'P 1'
#
loop_
_entity.id
_entity.type
_entity.pdbx_description
1 polymer ?
#
loop_
_entity_poly.entity_id
_entity_poly.type
_entity_poly.pdbx_seq_one_letter_code
_entity_poly.pdbx_strand_id
1 'polypeptide(L)'
;MHPRPPFTPSLGLTPGGEYLNVNADDLAAALTTALRADRLLYVTESGGVWDAERRRLPVIKVNEIPTLIRKGVVRDGMILKLRSCARTLRHDVGEIDILSPTARNGLRRVVENRALVGTRIVKGSADPVLGSAVRRSYEF
;
A
#
# COMPACT_ATOMS: atom_id res chain seq x y z
N MET A 1 18.00 -22.59 6.55
CA MET A 1 16.75 -22.28 7.28
C MET A 1 16.23 -20.96 6.77
N HIS A 2 15.15 -20.94 6.06
CA HIS A 2 14.57 -19.66 5.61
C HIS A 2 13.97 -18.95 6.82
N PRO A 3 14.32 -17.69 7.09
CA PRO A 3 13.71 -16.93 8.16
C PRO A 3 12.21 -16.82 7.89
N ARG A 4 11.38 -17.15 8.88
CA ARG A 4 9.94 -16.94 8.78
C ARG A 4 9.68 -15.43 8.82
N PRO A 5 8.80 -14.91 7.96
CA PRO A 5 8.46 -13.49 8.02
C PRO A 5 7.85 -13.18 9.39
N PRO A 6 8.16 -12.03 9.99
CA PRO A 6 7.54 -11.62 11.24
C PRO A 6 6.03 -11.42 11.01
N PHE A 7 5.25 -11.82 12.02
CA PHE A 7 3.81 -11.60 12.06
C PHE A 7 3.49 -10.72 13.27
N THR A 8 2.71 -9.68 13.09
CA THR A 8 2.26 -8.79 14.16
C THR A 8 0.75 -8.54 14.06
N PRO A 9 0.00 -8.70 15.16
CA PRO A 9 -1.39 -8.28 15.22
C PRO A 9 -1.52 -6.76 15.30
N SER A 10 -2.69 -6.23 14.96
CA SER A 10 -3.00 -4.79 15.08
C SER A 10 -3.34 -4.40 16.53
N LEU A 11 -2.44 -4.69 17.45
CA LEU A 11 -2.55 -4.40 18.87
C LEU A 11 -1.41 -3.49 19.31
N GLY A 12 -1.75 -2.50 20.13
CA GLY A 12 -0.79 -1.67 20.86
C GLY A 12 -0.74 -2.06 22.34
N LEU A 13 0.32 -1.65 23.01
CA LEU A 13 0.46 -1.78 24.45
C LEU A 13 0.77 -0.39 25.03
N THR A 14 0.00 0.00 26.06
CA THR A 14 0.30 1.23 26.80
C THR A 14 1.51 1.01 27.74
N PRO A 15 2.18 2.07 28.21
CA PRO A 15 3.19 1.95 29.25
C PRO A 15 2.68 1.30 30.54
N GLY A 16 1.37 1.37 30.80
CA GLY A 16 0.70 0.71 31.94
C GLY A 16 0.36 -0.77 31.70
N GLY A 17 0.66 -1.33 30.54
CA GLY A 17 0.42 -2.74 30.22
C GLY A 17 -0.98 -3.05 29.67
N GLU A 18 -1.78 -2.04 29.33
CA GLU A 18 -3.10 -2.23 28.74
C GLU A 18 -3.02 -2.44 27.23
N TYR A 19 -3.81 -3.37 26.70
CA TYR A 19 -3.94 -3.59 25.26
C TYR A 19 -4.85 -2.53 24.61
N LEU A 20 -4.37 -2.00 23.49
CA LEU A 20 -5.11 -1.07 22.63
C LEU A 20 -5.38 -1.70 21.29
N ASN A 21 -6.61 -1.58 20.81
CA ASN A 21 -6.95 -1.91 19.44
C ASN A 21 -6.43 -0.79 18.52
N VAL A 22 -5.58 -1.14 17.58
CA VAL A 22 -4.99 -0.21 16.61
C VAL A 22 -5.56 -0.50 15.23
N ASN A 23 -5.86 0.56 14.46
CA ASN A 23 -6.27 0.38 13.08
C ASN A 23 -5.15 -0.31 12.28
N ALA A 24 -5.47 -1.42 11.62
CA ALA A 24 -4.48 -2.24 10.91
C ALA A 24 -3.79 -1.50 9.75
N ASP A 25 -4.51 -0.63 9.04
CA ASP A 25 -3.94 0.18 7.94
C ASP A 25 -2.95 1.22 8.49
N ASP A 26 -3.26 1.84 9.63
CA ASP A 26 -2.37 2.81 10.27
C ASP A 26 -1.12 2.12 10.84
N LEU A 27 -1.28 0.95 11.44
CA LEU A 27 -0.14 0.14 11.92
C LEU A 27 0.77 -0.27 10.75
N ALA A 28 0.19 -0.78 9.66
CA ALA A 28 0.94 -1.17 8.47
C ALA A 28 1.72 0.02 7.87
N ALA A 29 1.09 1.20 7.80
CA ALA A 29 1.72 2.43 7.33
C ALA A 29 2.89 2.86 8.25
N ALA A 30 2.69 2.81 9.56
CA ALA A 30 3.72 3.16 10.54
C ALA A 30 4.92 2.19 10.48
N LEU A 31 4.65 0.89 10.42
CA LEU A 31 5.70 -0.13 10.28
C LEU A 31 6.47 0.02 8.96
N THR A 32 5.77 0.25 7.85
CA THR A 32 6.38 0.47 6.54
C THR A 32 7.37 1.64 6.58
N THR A 33 6.97 2.73 7.21
CA THR A 33 7.82 3.92 7.38
C THR A 33 9.01 3.66 8.31
N ALA A 34 8.76 3.03 9.46
CA ALA A 34 9.80 2.74 10.46
C ALA A 34 10.87 1.77 9.92
N LEU A 35 10.45 0.77 9.15
CA LEU A 35 11.33 -0.22 8.52
C LEU A 35 11.98 0.29 7.23
N ARG A 36 11.62 1.49 6.75
CA ARG A 36 12.02 2.03 5.44
C ARG A 36 11.79 1.01 4.32
N ALA A 37 10.61 0.37 4.36
CA ALA A 37 10.28 -0.65 3.37
C ALA A 37 10.14 -0.03 1.98
N ASP A 38 10.62 -0.72 0.97
CA ASP A 38 10.52 -0.27 -0.43
C ASP A 38 9.07 -0.23 -0.90
N ARG A 39 8.23 -1.11 -0.35
CA ARG A 39 6.85 -1.31 -0.79
C ARG A 39 5.92 -1.72 0.34
N LEU A 40 4.67 -1.25 0.28
CA LEU A 40 3.57 -1.70 1.14
C LEU A 40 2.51 -2.40 0.28
N LEU A 41 2.07 -3.57 0.72
CA LEU A 41 1.00 -4.32 0.05
C LEU A 41 -0.22 -4.41 0.96
N TYR A 42 -1.33 -3.79 0.54
CA TYR A 42 -2.63 -3.97 1.16
C TYR A 42 -3.39 -5.08 0.44
N VAL A 43 -3.75 -6.12 1.19
CA VAL A 43 -4.62 -7.19 0.69
C VAL A 43 -6.02 -6.95 1.22
N THR A 44 -6.97 -6.68 0.33
CA THR A 44 -8.33 -6.27 0.69
C THR A 44 -9.36 -6.87 -0.28
N GLU A 45 -10.58 -7.11 0.20
CA GLU A 45 -11.66 -7.69 -0.60
C GLU A 45 -11.98 -6.86 -1.85
N SER A 46 -11.87 -5.52 -1.77
CA SER A 46 -12.07 -4.65 -2.94
C SER A 46 -11.09 -4.92 -4.07
N GLY A 47 -9.92 -5.47 -3.76
CA GLY A 47 -8.90 -5.83 -4.75
C GLY A 47 -8.29 -4.65 -5.52
N GLY A 48 -8.56 -3.43 -5.09
CA GLY A 48 -8.10 -2.21 -5.74
C GLY A 48 -9.09 -1.06 -5.57
N VAL A 49 -8.85 0.02 -6.30
CA VAL A 49 -9.72 1.20 -6.37
C VAL A 49 -10.49 1.16 -7.69
N TRP A 50 -11.79 1.40 -7.62
CA TRP A 50 -12.70 1.31 -8.77
C TRP A 50 -13.30 2.67 -9.07
N ASP A 51 -13.50 2.99 -10.34
CA ASP A 51 -14.21 4.20 -10.76
C ASP A 51 -15.74 4.02 -10.67
N ALA A 52 -16.48 5.06 -11.04
CA ALA A 52 -17.94 5.05 -10.99
C ALA A 52 -18.57 4.01 -11.96
N GLU A 53 -17.87 3.68 -13.04
CA GLU A 53 -18.25 2.69 -14.03
C GLU A 53 -17.76 1.27 -13.70
N ARG A 54 -17.27 1.05 -12.47
CA ARG A 54 -16.72 -0.22 -12.00
C ARG A 54 -15.51 -0.71 -12.80
N ARG A 55 -14.72 0.20 -13.37
CA ARG A 55 -13.42 -0.12 -13.95
C ARG A 55 -12.35 0.10 -12.90
N ARG A 56 -11.45 -0.85 -12.76
CA ARG A 56 -10.36 -0.71 -11.80
C ARG A 56 -9.36 0.34 -12.29
N LEU A 57 -8.98 1.25 -11.40
CA LEU A 57 -7.92 2.20 -11.64
C LEU A 57 -6.57 1.49 -11.41
N PRO A 58 -5.78 1.22 -12.46
CA PRO A 58 -4.55 0.43 -12.28
C PRO A 58 -3.47 1.19 -11.54
N VAL A 59 -3.37 2.49 -11.75
CA VAL A 59 -2.39 3.37 -11.10
C VAL A 59 -3.08 4.65 -10.67
N ILE A 60 -2.78 5.10 -9.45
CA ILE A 60 -3.23 6.38 -8.90
C ILE A 60 -2.01 7.14 -8.38
N LYS A 61 -1.86 8.38 -8.81
CA LYS A 61 -0.86 9.29 -8.25
C LYS A 61 -1.41 9.95 -6.99
N VAL A 62 -0.55 10.19 -6.01
CA VAL A 62 -0.96 10.82 -4.73
C VAL A 62 -1.70 12.14 -4.94
N ASN A 63 -1.30 12.95 -5.91
CA ASN A 63 -1.95 14.23 -6.23
C ASN A 63 -3.35 14.09 -6.85
N GLU A 64 -3.74 12.91 -7.34
CA GLU A 64 -5.07 12.62 -7.87
C GLU A 64 -6.08 12.25 -6.78
N ILE A 65 -5.61 11.78 -5.61
CA ILE A 65 -6.45 11.31 -4.51
C ILE A 65 -7.49 12.35 -4.07
N PRO A 66 -7.15 13.64 -3.83
CA PRO A 66 -8.15 14.63 -3.45
C PRO A 66 -9.26 14.81 -4.48
N THR A 67 -8.93 14.69 -5.76
CA THR A 67 -9.91 14.80 -6.85
C THR A 67 -10.81 13.58 -6.90
N LEU A 68 -10.28 12.36 -6.72
CA LEU A 68 -11.08 11.13 -6.66
C LEU A 68 -12.08 11.15 -5.50
N ILE A 69 -11.66 11.67 -4.34
CA ILE A 69 -12.53 11.86 -3.17
C ILE A 69 -13.62 12.88 -3.46
N ARG A 70 -13.27 14.07 -3.98
CA ARG A 70 -14.21 15.14 -4.26
C ARG A 70 -15.26 14.76 -5.31
N LYS A 71 -14.87 13.97 -6.32
CA LYS A 71 -15.78 13.44 -7.34
C LYS A 71 -16.63 12.25 -6.85
N GLY A 72 -16.47 11.80 -5.61
CA GLY A 72 -17.20 10.65 -5.07
C GLY A 72 -16.85 9.31 -5.71
N VAL A 73 -15.72 9.23 -6.42
CA VAL A 73 -15.22 7.97 -7.00
C VAL A 73 -14.85 6.98 -5.93
N VAL A 74 -14.25 7.46 -4.85
CA VAL A 74 -13.90 6.65 -3.66
C VAL A 74 -14.77 7.04 -2.48
N ARG A 75 -15.15 6.06 -1.66
CA ARG A 75 -16.07 6.23 -0.53
C ARG A 75 -15.57 5.50 0.71
N ASP A 76 -16.13 5.86 1.85
CA ASP A 76 -16.00 5.16 3.13
C ASP A 76 -14.54 4.80 3.51
N GLY A 77 -14.31 3.56 3.88
CA GLY A 77 -13.00 3.06 4.30
C GLY A 77 -11.89 3.22 3.25
N MET A 78 -12.24 3.27 1.94
CA MET A 78 -11.25 3.49 0.90
C MET A 78 -10.67 4.92 0.94
N ILE A 79 -11.45 5.91 1.38
CA ILE A 79 -10.96 7.29 1.59
C ILE A 79 -9.86 7.29 2.65
N LEU A 80 -10.11 6.61 3.79
CA LEU A 80 -9.13 6.54 4.88
C LEU A 80 -7.86 5.82 4.42
N LYS A 81 -8.01 4.70 3.71
CA LYS A 81 -6.89 3.94 3.15
C LYS A 81 -6.06 4.78 2.18
N LEU A 82 -6.66 5.48 1.23
CA LEU A 82 -5.93 6.33 0.28
C LEU A 82 -5.25 7.53 0.96
N ARG A 83 -5.86 8.11 2.00
CA ARG A 83 -5.21 9.15 2.82
C ARG A 83 -4.00 8.60 3.56
N SER A 84 -4.09 7.39 4.10
CA SER A 84 -2.96 6.71 4.75
C SER A 84 -1.84 6.44 3.72
N CYS A 85 -2.18 5.93 2.52
CA CYS A 85 -1.23 5.77 1.42
C CYS A 85 -0.50 7.08 1.08
N ALA A 86 -1.26 8.17 0.95
CA ALA A 86 -0.68 9.48 0.63
C ALA A 86 0.28 9.97 1.72
N ARG A 87 -0.01 9.73 3.00
CA ARG A 87 0.89 10.04 4.11
C ARG A 87 2.17 9.20 4.05
N THR A 88 2.01 7.89 3.88
CA THR A 88 3.12 6.93 3.83
C THR A 88 4.09 7.22 2.69
N LEU A 89 3.57 7.57 1.51
CA LEU A 89 4.39 7.91 0.34
C LEU A 89 5.15 9.26 0.44
N ARG A 90 4.86 10.08 1.46
CA ARG A 90 5.69 11.27 1.76
C ARG A 90 7.04 10.92 2.38
N HIS A 91 7.15 9.71 2.91
CA HIS A 91 8.39 9.15 3.43
C HIS A 91 9.12 8.36 2.32
N ASP A 92 10.20 7.67 2.65
CA ASP A 92 11.05 6.94 1.69
C ASP A 92 10.45 5.60 1.21
N VAL A 93 9.13 5.51 1.14
CA VAL A 93 8.42 4.36 0.57
C VAL A 93 8.25 4.58 -0.93
N GLY A 94 8.61 3.58 -1.73
CA GLY A 94 8.59 3.69 -3.20
C GLY A 94 7.18 3.66 -3.79
N GLU A 95 6.39 2.65 -3.41
CA GLU A 95 5.05 2.43 -3.94
C GLU A 95 4.17 1.65 -2.97
N ILE A 96 2.86 1.74 -3.15
CA ILE A 96 1.88 0.98 -2.37
C ILE A 96 0.94 0.28 -3.34
N ASP A 97 0.77 -1.04 -3.19
CA ASP A 97 -0.16 -1.82 -3.99
C ASP A 97 -1.37 -2.24 -3.15
N ILE A 98 -2.57 -2.13 -3.73
CA ILE A 98 -3.84 -2.64 -3.17
C ILE A 98 -4.28 -3.78 -4.05
N LEU A 99 -4.41 -5.00 -3.51
CA LEU A 99 -4.73 -6.19 -4.27
C LEU A 99 -5.75 -7.09 -3.56
N SER A 100 -6.38 -7.98 -4.34
CA SER A 100 -7.36 -8.94 -3.81
C SER A 100 -6.67 -10.17 -3.20
N PRO A 101 -7.19 -10.71 -2.08
CA PRO A 101 -6.73 -12.00 -1.55
C PRO A 101 -7.02 -13.16 -2.51
N THR A 102 -8.04 -13.02 -3.36
CA THR A 102 -8.43 -14.05 -4.34
C THR A 102 -7.65 -13.98 -5.66
N ALA A 103 -6.82 -12.96 -5.85
CA ALA A 103 -5.98 -12.85 -7.03
C ALA A 103 -4.99 -14.02 -7.10
N ARG A 104 -5.16 -14.89 -8.08
CA ARG A 104 -4.30 -16.07 -8.27
C ARG A 104 -2.84 -15.68 -8.32
N ASN A 105 -2.05 -16.15 -7.35
CA ASN A 105 -0.65 -15.79 -7.18
C ASN A 105 -0.40 -14.26 -7.11
N GLY A 106 -1.38 -13.50 -6.61
CA GLY A 106 -1.33 -12.03 -6.62
C GLY A 106 -0.10 -11.47 -5.93
N LEU A 107 0.17 -11.89 -4.70
CA LEU A 107 1.35 -11.48 -3.94
C LEU A 107 2.64 -11.81 -4.69
N ARG A 108 2.79 -13.04 -5.16
CA ARG A 108 3.97 -13.47 -5.90
C ARG A 108 4.19 -12.64 -7.16
N ARG A 109 3.12 -12.38 -7.92
CA ARG A 109 3.18 -11.58 -9.16
C ARG A 109 3.62 -10.14 -8.88
N VAL A 110 3.11 -9.54 -7.81
CA VAL A 110 3.47 -8.17 -7.41
C VAL A 110 4.92 -8.12 -6.93
N VAL A 111 5.33 -9.05 -6.05
CA VAL A 111 6.69 -9.08 -5.49
C VAL A 111 7.74 -9.32 -6.59
N GLU A 112 7.46 -10.23 -7.51
CA GLU A 112 8.36 -10.53 -8.62
C GLU A 112 8.25 -9.54 -9.79
N ASN A 113 7.48 -8.44 -9.65
CA ASN A 113 7.21 -7.42 -10.68
C ASN A 113 6.67 -7.98 -12.01
N ARG A 114 6.06 -9.17 -11.98
CA ARG A 114 5.57 -9.83 -13.20
C ARG A 114 4.27 -9.26 -13.73
N ALA A 115 3.46 -8.64 -12.86
CA ALA A 115 2.24 -7.97 -13.29
C ALA A 115 1.67 -7.05 -12.19
N LEU A 116 0.99 -5.99 -12.61
CA LEU A 116 0.10 -5.22 -11.75
C LEU A 116 -1.23 -5.97 -11.59
N VAL A 117 -1.56 -6.37 -10.38
CA VAL A 117 -2.72 -7.23 -10.09
C VAL A 117 -3.90 -6.45 -9.50
N GLY A 118 -3.63 -5.28 -8.94
CA GLY A 118 -4.60 -4.43 -8.26
C GLY A 118 -4.49 -2.97 -8.67
N THR A 119 -4.49 -2.09 -7.69
CA THR A 119 -4.23 -0.65 -7.87
C THR A 119 -2.90 -0.31 -7.23
N ARG A 120 -2.03 0.35 -7.97
CA ARG A 120 -0.76 0.88 -7.48
C ARG A 120 -0.90 2.37 -7.17
N ILE A 121 -0.48 2.77 -5.99
CA ILE A 121 -0.40 4.17 -5.57
C ILE A 121 1.06 4.59 -5.64
N VAL A 122 1.33 5.67 -6.36
CA VAL A 122 2.69 6.19 -6.57
C VAL A 122 2.78 7.67 -6.20
N LYS A 123 3.98 8.15 -5.94
CA LYS A 123 4.25 9.59 -5.79
C LYS A 123 3.78 10.31 -7.06
N GLY A 124 3.15 11.46 -6.91
CA GLY A 124 2.85 12.33 -8.06
C GLY A 124 4.17 12.89 -8.59
N SER A 125 4.43 12.76 -9.89
CA SER A 125 5.63 13.33 -10.47
C SER A 125 5.54 14.86 -10.45
N ALA A 126 6.43 15.50 -9.67
CA ALA A 126 7.07 16.73 -10.08
C ALA A 126 8.37 16.45 -10.86
N ASP A 127 8.78 15.16 -11.02
CA ASP A 127 9.99 14.79 -11.75
C ASP A 127 9.78 13.61 -12.71
N PRO A 128 10.16 13.77 -13.99
CA PRO A 128 10.09 12.72 -15.00
C PRO A 128 11.34 11.82 -15.01
N VAL A 129 12.04 11.67 -13.89
CA VAL A 129 13.23 10.80 -13.86
C VAL A 129 13.19 9.94 -12.61
N LEU A 130 12.82 8.68 -12.78
CA LEU A 130 13.43 7.52 -12.15
C LEU A 130 12.55 6.27 -12.34
N GLY A 131 12.26 5.99 -13.59
CA GLY A 131 11.91 4.65 -14.04
C GLY A 131 13.17 3.92 -14.44
N SER A 132 14.03 3.57 -13.52
CA SER A 132 15.02 2.49 -13.71
C SER A 132 15.98 2.45 -12.52
N ALA A 133 16.26 1.23 -12.10
CA ALA A 133 17.38 0.89 -11.22
C ALA A 133 17.19 1.09 -9.71
N VAL A 134 16.37 0.23 -9.09
CA VAL A 134 16.85 -0.40 -7.85
C VAL A 134 16.78 -1.92 -8.04
N ARG A 135 17.70 -2.44 -8.85
CA ARG A 135 18.20 -3.79 -8.65
C ARG A 135 19.17 -3.71 -7.47
N ARG A 136 18.70 -3.86 -6.26
CA ARG A 136 19.54 -4.39 -5.19
C ARG A 136 19.33 -5.89 -5.21
N SER A 137 20.31 -6.57 -5.75
CA SER A 137 20.52 -7.99 -5.62
C SER A 137 20.52 -8.30 -4.12
N TYR A 138 19.50 -8.98 -3.65
CA TYR A 138 19.58 -9.70 -2.39
C TYR A 138 20.24 -11.03 -2.74
N GLU A 139 21.56 -11.06 -2.69
CA GLU A 139 22.31 -12.29 -2.54
C GLU A 139 22.21 -12.71 -1.07
N PHE A 140 21.59 -13.85 -0.85
CA PHE A 140 21.64 -14.61 0.39
C PHE A 140 22.32 -15.94 0.13
#